data_caba299d9efca7b8e385753dfd9766c5
#
_entry.id   caba299d9efca7b8e385753dfd9766c5
#
_cell.length_a   1.000
_cell.length_b   1.000
_cell.length_c   1.000
_cell.angle_alpha   90.00
_cell.angle_beta   90.00
_cell.angle_gamma   90.00
#
_symmetry.space_group_name_H-M   'P 1'
#
loop_
_entity.id
_entity.type
_entity.pdbx_description
1 polymer ?
#
loop_
_entity_poly.entity_id
_entity_poly.type
_entity_poly.pdbx_seq_one_letter_code
_entity_poly.pdbx_strand_id
1 'polypeptide(L)'
;MNYSAGLTPQNFDELADWLLTVSSQFSPAELHGAIIGALSGTMRLSDEKWAQFGLAVMGAPIETMQQFGDLAASVLGSLAREQLAVLIDDDLAFQPFLPDDDETIEDRTDALSQWCRGFLGGFAEAQAYLQKQPSQEQAAANTPSFSETVQEAISDLSAIAQAVVEDEGCPVDDYDDDRDIGDAPLAIESFLNEDGEAFEQEAGDAQAAEKNYMEIIEYLRLATMTIFTEYGWIEIHHQQESSPAALSAQSGNPNGTLH
;
A
#
# COMPACT_ATOMS: atom_id res chain seq x y z
N MET A 1 11.94 16.28 17.11
CA MET A 1 10.83 15.93 18.04
C MET A 1 11.09 14.51 18.52
N ASN A 2 10.88 14.18 19.79
CA ASN A 2 11.08 12.80 20.24
C ASN A 2 9.77 12.05 19.97
N TYR A 3 9.78 11.16 18.98
CA TYR A 3 8.68 10.20 18.81
C TYR A 3 8.50 9.45 20.14
N SER A 4 7.31 9.49 20.70
CA SER A 4 7.01 8.75 21.94
C SER A 4 6.99 7.27 21.61
N ALA A 5 8.05 6.56 21.99
CA ALA A 5 8.20 5.13 21.73
C ALA A 5 6.93 4.37 22.16
N GLY A 6 6.25 3.76 21.20
CA GLY A 6 5.05 2.95 21.41
C GLY A 6 3.73 3.56 20.95
N LEU A 7 3.72 4.76 20.35
CA LEU A 7 2.53 5.26 19.65
C LEU A 7 2.48 4.68 18.22
N THR A 8 1.28 4.35 17.76
CA THR A 8 1.06 3.93 16.36
C THR A 8 1.04 5.18 15.48
N PRO A 9 1.85 5.23 14.40
CA PRO A 9 1.77 6.33 13.43
C PRO A 9 0.38 6.40 12.79
N GLN A 10 -0.17 7.61 12.69
CA GLN A 10 -1.50 7.85 12.14
C GLN A 10 -1.46 8.51 10.75
N ASN A 11 -0.30 9.01 10.33
CA ASN A 11 -0.08 9.71 9.07
C ASN A 11 1.37 9.53 8.58
N PHE A 12 1.66 10.18 7.44
CA PHE A 12 2.97 10.15 6.79
C PHE A 12 4.08 10.65 7.71
N ASP A 13 3.91 11.81 8.35
CA ASP A 13 4.93 12.46 9.15
C ASP A 13 5.29 11.66 10.41
N GLU A 14 4.28 11.14 11.09
CA GLU A 14 4.50 10.31 12.27
C GLU A 14 5.24 9.00 11.92
N LEU A 15 4.98 8.44 10.73
CA LEU A 15 5.71 7.28 10.24
C LEU A 15 7.14 7.66 9.83
N ALA A 16 7.36 8.85 9.24
CA ALA A 16 8.68 9.38 8.95
C ALA A 16 9.52 9.58 10.22
N ASP A 17 8.94 10.19 11.25
CA ASP A 17 9.59 10.37 12.55
C ASP A 17 9.97 9.04 13.20
N TRP A 18 9.11 8.03 13.08
CA TRP A 18 9.43 6.68 13.55
C TRP A 18 10.59 6.06 12.78
N LEU A 19 10.59 6.17 11.45
CA LEU A 19 11.68 5.67 10.60
C LEU A 19 13.03 6.29 10.98
N LEU A 20 13.07 7.59 11.28
CA LEU A 20 14.28 8.25 11.80
C LEU A 20 14.73 7.66 13.14
N THR A 21 13.78 7.28 14.01
CA THR A 21 14.09 6.64 15.30
C THR A 21 14.83 5.31 15.13
N VAL A 22 14.48 4.54 14.10
CA VAL A 22 15.16 3.26 13.77
C VAL A 22 16.31 3.45 12.77
N SER A 23 16.75 4.70 12.58
CA SER A 23 17.85 5.09 11.68
C SER A 23 17.63 4.65 10.22
N SER A 24 16.40 4.64 9.77
CA SER A 24 16.02 4.32 8.39
C SER A 24 15.73 5.60 7.61
N GLN A 25 16.17 5.64 6.36
CA GLN A 25 15.81 6.66 5.35
C GLN A 25 14.82 6.11 4.32
N PHE A 26 14.15 5.01 4.65
CA PHE A 26 13.15 4.41 3.78
C PHE A 26 11.92 5.32 3.66
N SER A 27 11.21 5.22 2.54
CA SER A 27 10.01 6.03 2.30
C SER A 27 8.86 5.62 3.23
N PRO A 28 8.25 6.56 3.97
CA PRO A 28 7.05 6.29 4.75
C PRO A 28 5.88 5.82 3.88
N ALA A 29 5.71 6.44 2.70
CA ALA A 29 4.68 6.07 1.74
C ALA A 29 4.86 4.62 1.26
N GLU A 30 6.08 4.25 0.87
CA GLU A 30 6.38 2.90 0.40
C GLU A 30 6.17 1.84 1.49
N LEU A 31 6.59 2.12 2.72
CA LEU A 31 6.36 1.21 3.86
C LEU A 31 4.87 1.03 4.17
N HIS A 32 4.12 2.14 4.23
CA HIS A 32 2.67 2.08 4.43
C HIS A 32 2.00 1.30 3.30
N GLY A 33 2.33 1.62 2.04
CA GLY A 33 1.85 0.88 0.88
C GLY A 33 2.11 -0.62 0.98
N ALA A 34 3.32 -1.03 1.39
CA ALA A 34 3.68 -2.44 1.56
C ALA A 34 2.82 -3.14 2.63
N ILE A 35 2.53 -2.49 3.75
CA ILE A 35 1.65 -3.03 4.78
C ILE A 35 0.23 -3.19 4.25
N ILE A 36 -0.32 -2.17 3.56
CA ILE A 36 -1.66 -2.23 2.98
C ILE A 36 -1.75 -3.30 1.90
N GLY A 37 -0.75 -3.41 1.02
CA GLY A 37 -0.67 -4.46 0.01
C GLY A 37 -0.64 -5.86 0.61
N ALA A 38 0.15 -6.07 1.66
CA ALA A 38 0.22 -7.34 2.39
C ALA A 38 -1.13 -7.69 3.05
N LEU A 39 -1.81 -6.71 3.66
CA LEU A 39 -3.14 -6.88 4.24
C LEU A 39 -4.19 -7.22 3.17
N SER A 40 -4.15 -6.55 2.01
CA SER A 40 -5.02 -6.80 0.86
C SER A 40 -4.74 -8.15 0.22
N GLY A 41 -3.51 -8.65 0.32
CA GLY A 41 -3.09 -9.99 -0.10
C GLY A 41 -3.37 -11.09 0.94
N THR A 42 -4.23 -10.84 1.94
CA THR A 42 -4.64 -11.77 3.01
C THR A 42 -3.57 -12.07 4.08
N MET A 43 -2.48 -11.33 4.12
CA MET A 43 -1.44 -11.54 5.14
C MET A 43 -1.93 -11.12 6.52
N ARG A 44 -1.91 -12.05 7.48
CA ARG A 44 -2.29 -11.83 8.87
C ARG A 44 -1.17 -12.38 9.76
N LEU A 45 -0.38 -11.48 10.34
CA LEU A 45 0.85 -11.82 11.05
C LEU A 45 0.77 -11.43 12.53
N SER A 46 1.61 -12.06 13.37
CA SER A 46 1.88 -11.55 14.72
C SER A 46 2.73 -10.28 14.66
N ASP A 47 2.76 -9.52 15.76
CA ASP A 47 3.50 -8.26 15.84
C ASP A 47 4.99 -8.45 15.49
N GLU A 48 5.62 -9.53 15.97
CA GLU A 48 7.02 -9.85 15.68
C GLU A 48 7.23 -10.16 14.19
N LYS A 49 6.27 -10.81 13.55
CA LYS A 49 6.33 -11.08 12.10
C LYS A 49 6.07 -9.84 11.27
N TRP A 50 5.22 -8.92 11.75
CA TRP A 50 5.05 -7.60 11.12
C TRP A 50 6.34 -6.78 11.21
N ALA A 51 7.06 -6.85 12.33
CA ALA A 51 8.39 -6.24 12.44
C ALA A 51 9.37 -6.84 11.43
N GLN A 52 9.43 -8.17 11.33
CA GLN A 52 10.29 -8.86 10.37
C GLN A 52 9.95 -8.47 8.92
N PHE A 53 8.67 -8.44 8.58
CA PHE A 53 8.20 -8.01 7.27
C PHE A 53 8.62 -6.57 6.96
N GLY A 54 8.28 -5.60 7.81
CA GLY A 54 8.61 -4.20 7.56
C GLY A 54 10.10 -3.93 7.52
N LEU A 55 10.89 -4.55 8.42
CA LEU A 55 12.36 -4.42 8.39
C LEU A 55 12.96 -5.06 7.13
N ALA A 56 12.38 -6.15 6.63
CA ALA A 56 12.81 -6.77 5.37
C ALA A 56 12.46 -5.89 4.16
N VAL A 57 11.27 -5.29 4.12
CA VAL A 57 10.86 -4.31 3.09
C VAL A 57 11.83 -3.13 3.05
N MET A 58 12.23 -2.61 4.21
CA MET A 58 13.19 -1.52 4.32
C MET A 58 14.64 -1.94 3.98
N GLY A 59 14.91 -3.22 3.72
CA GLY A 59 16.28 -3.72 3.55
C GLY A 59 17.15 -3.53 4.79
N ALA A 60 16.54 -3.50 5.98
CA ALA A 60 17.24 -3.22 7.22
C ALA A 60 18.29 -4.29 7.54
N PRO A 61 19.50 -3.89 7.97
CA PRO A 61 20.53 -4.84 8.38
C PRO A 61 20.12 -5.61 9.66
N ILE A 62 20.74 -6.77 9.88
CA ILE A 62 20.44 -7.65 11.02
C ILE A 62 20.64 -6.92 12.35
N GLU A 63 21.61 -6.00 12.43
CA GLU A 63 21.89 -5.19 13.60
C GLU A 63 20.70 -4.29 13.97
N THR A 64 20.00 -3.72 12.99
CA THR A 64 18.79 -2.93 13.20
C THR A 64 17.67 -3.80 13.76
N MET A 65 17.51 -5.03 13.26
CA MET A 65 16.53 -5.98 13.79
C MET A 65 16.83 -6.37 15.24
N GLN A 66 18.10 -6.57 15.58
CA GLN A 66 18.51 -6.88 16.96
C GLN A 66 18.32 -5.70 17.92
N GLN A 67 18.53 -4.49 17.45
CA GLN A 67 18.46 -3.28 18.28
C GLN A 67 17.03 -2.77 18.44
N PHE A 68 16.21 -2.82 17.38
CA PHE A 68 14.90 -2.18 17.34
C PHE A 68 13.73 -3.16 17.14
N GLY A 69 13.97 -4.47 17.14
CA GLY A 69 12.96 -5.49 16.86
C GLY A 69 11.72 -5.38 17.73
N ASP A 70 11.86 -5.18 19.03
CA ASP A 70 10.74 -5.02 19.97
C ASP A 70 9.95 -3.72 19.69
N LEU A 71 10.64 -2.62 19.39
CA LEU A 71 10.02 -1.36 19.03
C LEU A 71 9.27 -1.50 17.69
N ALA A 72 9.91 -2.12 16.70
CA ALA A 72 9.29 -2.38 15.40
C ALA A 72 8.07 -3.31 15.55
N ALA A 73 8.11 -4.32 16.40
CA ALA A 73 6.99 -5.20 16.67
C ALA A 73 5.81 -4.42 17.26
N SER A 74 6.07 -3.54 18.24
CA SER A 74 5.04 -2.71 18.84
C SER A 74 4.41 -1.76 17.81
N VAL A 75 5.21 -1.06 17.01
CA VAL A 75 4.74 -0.02 16.10
C VAL A 75 4.11 -0.60 14.84
N LEU A 76 4.84 -1.47 14.12
CA LEU A 76 4.35 -2.04 12.85
C LEU A 76 3.19 -3.04 13.08
N GLY A 77 3.22 -3.80 14.18
CA GLY A 77 2.12 -4.67 14.55
C GLY A 77 0.84 -3.88 14.88
N SER A 78 0.96 -2.76 15.59
CA SER A 78 -0.18 -1.87 15.88
C SER A 78 -0.67 -1.18 14.61
N LEU A 79 0.22 -0.64 13.78
CA LEU A 79 -0.11 -0.03 12.50
C LEU A 79 -0.90 -1.00 11.60
N ALA A 80 -0.41 -2.23 11.44
CA ALA A 80 -1.09 -3.22 10.63
C ALA A 80 -2.50 -3.57 11.18
N ARG A 81 -2.68 -3.65 12.51
CA ARG A 81 -4.00 -3.88 13.12
C ARG A 81 -4.95 -2.72 12.93
N GLU A 82 -4.48 -1.49 13.10
CA GLU A 82 -5.29 -0.28 12.92
C GLU A 82 -5.68 -0.12 11.46
N GLN A 83 -4.73 -0.29 10.53
CA GLN A 83 -5.02 -0.23 9.10
C GLN A 83 -5.98 -1.34 8.65
N LEU A 84 -5.84 -2.55 9.20
CA LEU A 84 -6.81 -3.62 8.93
C LEU A 84 -8.22 -3.24 9.42
N ALA A 85 -8.34 -2.63 10.59
CA ALA A 85 -9.63 -2.17 11.11
C ALA A 85 -10.25 -1.11 10.18
N VAL A 86 -9.45 -0.16 9.68
CA VAL A 86 -9.91 0.87 8.72
C VAL A 86 -10.35 0.25 7.39
N LEU A 87 -9.61 -0.77 6.89
CA LEU A 87 -9.99 -1.46 5.65
C LEU A 87 -11.26 -2.30 5.78
N ILE A 88 -11.59 -2.76 7.00
CA ILE A 88 -12.80 -3.54 7.30
C ILE A 88 -14.01 -2.63 7.50
N ASP A 89 -13.80 -1.38 7.91
CA ASP A 89 -14.90 -0.45 8.19
C ASP A 89 -15.61 -0.02 6.89
N ASP A 90 -16.94 -0.04 6.93
CA ASP A 90 -17.79 0.31 5.78
C ASP A 90 -17.77 1.82 5.45
N ASP A 91 -17.18 2.65 6.32
CA ASP A 91 -17.16 4.12 6.18
C ASP A 91 -16.23 4.63 5.07
N LEU A 92 -15.51 3.75 4.35
CA LEU A 92 -14.52 4.11 3.33
C LEU A 92 -13.46 5.11 3.83
N ALA A 93 -13.14 5.03 5.11
CA ALA A 93 -12.25 5.98 5.80
C ALA A 93 -10.77 5.77 5.47
N PHE A 94 -10.42 4.76 4.67
CA PHE A 94 -9.05 4.48 4.30
C PHE A 94 -8.40 5.68 3.60
N GLN A 95 -7.19 6.05 4.08
CA GLN A 95 -6.34 7.09 3.49
C GLN A 95 -4.92 6.54 3.34
N PRO A 96 -4.29 6.67 2.17
CA PRO A 96 -2.87 6.38 2.02
C PRO A 96 -2.05 7.40 2.84
N PHE A 97 -0.93 6.97 3.42
CA PHE A 97 0.00 7.89 4.07
C PHE A 97 0.84 8.55 2.98
N LEU A 98 0.54 9.79 2.69
CA LEU A 98 1.18 10.65 1.71
C LEU A 98 1.52 11.99 2.37
N PRO A 99 2.49 12.74 1.84
CA PRO A 99 2.80 14.09 2.33
C PRO A 99 1.59 15.03 2.22
N ASP A 100 1.55 16.03 3.09
CA ASP A 100 0.51 17.05 3.13
C ASP A 100 0.59 18.04 1.95
N ASP A 101 -0.42 18.91 1.83
CA ASP A 101 -0.59 19.85 0.71
C ASP A 101 0.43 21.01 0.70
N ASP A 102 1.22 21.17 1.75
CA ASP A 102 2.31 22.15 1.85
C ASP A 102 3.62 21.64 1.22
N GLU A 103 3.71 20.36 0.87
CA GLU A 103 4.80 19.83 0.05
C GLU A 103 4.55 20.08 -1.45
N THR A 104 5.62 20.06 -2.26
CA THR A 104 5.50 20.28 -3.70
C THR A 104 4.68 19.17 -4.38
N ILE A 105 4.06 19.48 -5.51
CA ILE A 105 3.29 18.49 -6.27
C ILE A 105 4.20 17.35 -6.77
N GLU A 106 5.46 17.65 -7.06
CA GLU A 106 6.48 16.69 -7.46
C GLU A 106 6.78 15.71 -6.32
N ASP A 107 7.06 16.20 -5.11
CA ASP A 107 7.35 15.37 -3.94
C ASP A 107 6.14 14.49 -3.56
N ARG A 108 4.94 15.07 -3.67
CA ARG A 108 3.68 14.36 -3.41
C ARG A 108 3.42 13.26 -4.45
N THR A 109 3.70 13.53 -5.72
CA THR A 109 3.57 12.55 -6.82
C THR A 109 4.60 11.44 -6.69
N ASP A 110 5.81 11.78 -6.28
CA ASP A 110 6.89 10.81 -6.03
C ASP A 110 6.50 9.87 -4.86
N ALA A 111 5.98 10.43 -3.78
CA ALA A 111 5.48 9.65 -2.64
C ALA A 111 4.30 8.74 -3.05
N LEU A 112 3.40 9.21 -3.92
CA LEU A 112 2.30 8.42 -4.47
C LEU A 112 2.81 7.22 -5.28
N SER A 113 3.80 7.45 -6.16
CA SER A 113 4.47 6.39 -6.93
C SER A 113 5.14 5.36 -5.99
N GLN A 114 5.84 5.84 -4.95
CA GLN A 114 6.46 4.99 -3.94
C GLN A 114 5.42 4.17 -3.16
N TRP A 115 4.28 4.79 -2.82
CA TRP A 115 3.19 4.09 -2.17
C TRP A 115 2.65 2.94 -3.02
N CYS A 116 2.38 3.18 -4.30
CA CYS A 116 1.93 2.15 -5.24
C CYS A 116 2.95 1.02 -5.38
N ARG A 117 4.24 1.35 -5.45
CA ARG A 117 5.34 0.38 -5.50
C ARG A 117 5.37 -0.51 -4.25
N GLY A 118 5.25 0.10 -3.08
CA GLY A 118 5.12 -0.61 -1.81
C GLY A 118 3.91 -1.54 -1.78
N PHE A 119 2.74 -1.04 -2.19
CA PHE A 119 1.50 -1.83 -2.23
C PHE A 119 1.66 -3.08 -3.09
N LEU A 120 2.15 -2.94 -4.31
CA LEU A 120 2.36 -4.06 -5.22
C LEU A 120 3.37 -5.07 -4.67
N GLY A 121 4.46 -4.58 -4.05
CA GLY A 121 5.46 -5.42 -3.38
C GLY A 121 4.88 -6.22 -2.23
N GLY A 122 4.15 -5.56 -1.33
CA GLY A 122 3.48 -6.19 -0.19
C GLY A 122 2.41 -7.21 -0.60
N PHE A 123 1.63 -6.88 -1.62
CA PHE A 123 0.64 -7.80 -2.19
C PHE A 123 1.31 -9.05 -2.78
N ALA A 124 2.39 -8.89 -3.54
CA ALA A 124 3.14 -10.01 -4.11
C ALA A 124 3.77 -10.90 -3.01
N GLU A 125 4.33 -10.29 -1.95
CA GLU A 125 4.87 -11.05 -0.81
C GLU A 125 3.78 -11.84 -0.08
N ALA A 126 2.58 -11.30 0.06
CA ALA A 126 1.45 -12.01 0.64
C ALA A 126 1.08 -13.25 -0.20
N GLN A 127 1.06 -13.12 -1.54
CA GLN A 127 0.83 -14.25 -2.43
C GLN A 127 1.92 -15.33 -2.28
N ALA A 128 3.17 -14.92 -2.22
CA ALA A 128 4.30 -15.83 -2.01
C ALA A 128 4.25 -16.51 -0.63
N TYR A 129 3.80 -15.81 0.40
CA TYR A 129 3.62 -16.35 1.74
C TYR A 129 2.54 -17.43 1.79
N LEU A 130 1.39 -17.20 1.15
CA LEU A 130 0.30 -18.17 1.06
C LEU A 130 0.73 -19.46 0.33
N GLN A 131 1.49 -19.33 -0.76
CA GLN A 131 1.99 -20.49 -1.51
C GLN A 131 2.98 -21.35 -0.71
N LYS A 132 3.65 -20.78 0.29
CA LYS A 132 4.60 -21.51 1.16
C LYS A 132 3.91 -22.22 2.33
N GLN A 133 2.63 -21.91 2.62
CA GLN A 133 1.89 -22.59 3.68
C GLN A 133 1.20 -23.85 3.12
N PRO A 134 1.58 -25.04 3.54
CA PRO A 134 0.93 -26.28 3.09
C PRO A 134 -0.42 -26.45 3.82
N SER A 135 -1.46 -25.79 3.38
CA SER A 135 -2.82 -26.19 3.72
C SER A 135 -3.17 -27.45 2.92
N GLN A 136 -3.44 -28.53 3.61
CA GLN A 136 -3.35 -29.92 3.17
C GLN A 136 -4.26 -30.36 2.01
N GLU A 137 -5.12 -29.55 1.44
CA GLU A 137 -6.03 -29.96 0.37
C GLU A 137 -6.22 -28.95 -0.78
N GLN A 138 -5.70 -27.76 -0.69
CA GLN A 138 -5.93 -26.68 -1.69
C GLN A 138 -4.72 -26.32 -2.57
N ALA A 139 -3.57 -26.92 -2.34
CA ALA A 139 -2.33 -26.57 -3.05
C ALA A 139 -2.31 -26.95 -4.56
N ALA A 140 -3.30 -27.65 -5.07
CA ALA A 140 -3.35 -28.10 -6.46
C ALA A 140 -4.42 -27.41 -7.33
N ALA A 141 -5.31 -26.62 -6.74
CA ALA A 141 -6.49 -26.12 -7.47
C ALA A 141 -6.60 -24.59 -7.58
N ASN A 142 -5.84 -23.80 -6.81
CA ASN A 142 -6.06 -22.35 -6.75
C ASN A 142 -4.76 -21.56 -6.84
N THR A 143 -4.28 -21.32 -8.06
CA THR A 143 -3.76 -19.98 -8.37
C THR A 143 -4.98 -19.07 -8.27
N PRO A 144 -5.04 -18.08 -7.35
CA PRO A 144 -6.19 -17.22 -7.26
C PRO A 144 -6.40 -16.54 -8.61
N SER A 145 -7.52 -16.85 -9.25
CA SER A 145 -7.93 -16.12 -10.45
C SER A 145 -8.51 -14.81 -9.94
N PHE A 146 -7.72 -13.74 -10.00
CA PHE A 146 -8.25 -12.40 -9.75
C PHE A 146 -9.36 -12.08 -10.75
N SER A 147 -10.40 -11.37 -10.29
CA SER A 147 -11.41 -10.81 -11.17
C SER A 147 -10.76 -9.85 -12.18
N GLU A 148 -11.45 -9.57 -13.27
CA GLU A 148 -11.01 -8.58 -14.26
C GLU A 148 -10.77 -7.22 -13.59
N THR A 149 -11.68 -6.81 -12.70
CA THR A 149 -11.59 -5.56 -11.94
C THR A 149 -10.31 -5.49 -11.08
N VAL A 150 -9.96 -6.57 -10.37
CA VAL A 150 -8.73 -6.62 -9.57
C VAL A 150 -7.49 -6.61 -10.45
N GLN A 151 -7.52 -7.30 -11.61
CA GLN A 151 -6.40 -7.27 -12.57
C GLN A 151 -6.19 -5.88 -13.15
N GLU A 152 -7.28 -5.19 -13.52
CA GLU A 152 -7.25 -3.80 -13.98
C GLU A 152 -6.66 -2.87 -12.91
N ALA A 153 -7.17 -2.93 -11.68
CA ALA A 153 -6.66 -2.14 -10.57
C ALA A 153 -5.15 -2.36 -10.31
N ILE A 154 -4.67 -3.61 -10.35
CA ILE A 154 -3.24 -3.93 -10.21
C ILE A 154 -2.44 -3.35 -11.38
N SER A 155 -2.96 -3.41 -12.60
CA SER A 155 -2.31 -2.84 -13.79
C SER A 155 -2.16 -1.32 -13.67
N ASP A 156 -3.23 -0.63 -13.26
CA ASP A 156 -3.22 0.82 -13.10
C ASP A 156 -2.30 1.28 -11.96
N LEU A 157 -2.33 0.57 -10.82
CA LEU A 157 -1.36 0.83 -9.75
C LEU A 157 0.09 0.62 -10.21
N SER A 158 0.32 -0.34 -11.14
CA SER A 158 1.65 -0.57 -11.72
C SER A 158 2.06 0.57 -12.66
N ALA A 159 1.13 1.16 -13.39
CA ALA A 159 1.38 2.33 -14.22
C ALA A 159 1.74 3.55 -13.36
N ILE A 160 0.98 3.82 -12.29
CA ILE A 160 1.26 4.91 -11.34
C ILE A 160 2.64 4.70 -10.67
N ALA A 161 2.98 3.46 -10.27
CA ALA A 161 4.26 3.13 -9.65
C ALA A 161 5.47 3.37 -10.57
N GLN A 162 5.27 3.46 -11.86
CA GLN A 162 6.30 3.70 -12.89
C GLN A 162 6.32 5.14 -13.39
N ALA A 163 5.34 5.95 -12.99
CA ALA A 163 5.33 7.36 -13.33
C ALA A 163 6.55 8.04 -12.68
N VAL A 164 7.40 8.63 -13.51
CA VAL A 164 8.55 9.44 -13.09
C VAL A 164 8.16 10.89 -13.36
N VAL A 165 8.26 11.72 -12.34
CA VAL A 165 8.18 13.17 -12.55
C VAL A 165 9.50 13.60 -13.19
N GLU A 166 9.48 14.00 -14.44
CA GLU A 166 10.65 14.57 -15.09
C GLU A 166 10.88 15.97 -14.50
N ASP A 167 11.97 16.12 -13.75
CA ASP A 167 12.44 17.43 -13.29
C ASP A 167 12.94 18.23 -14.51
N GLU A 168 12.15 19.17 -14.98
CA GLU A 168 12.49 20.05 -16.12
C GLU A 168 13.71 20.98 -15.84
N GLY A 169 14.48 20.72 -14.78
CA GLY A 169 15.52 21.61 -14.25
C GLY A 169 16.98 21.27 -14.56
N CYS A 170 17.31 20.15 -15.18
CA CYS A 170 18.71 19.84 -15.54
C CYS A 170 18.95 19.91 -17.05
N PRO A 171 19.72 20.90 -17.57
CA PRO A 171 20.23 20.78 -18.92
C PRO A 171 21.24 19.63 -18.93
N VAL A 172 20.84 18.52 -19.53
CA VAL A 172 21.76 17.42 -19.84
C VAL A 172 22.73 17.93 -20.90
N ASP A 173 23.99 18.10 -20.51
CA ASP A 173 25.09 18.30 -21.44
C ASP A 173 25.07 17.17 -22.50
N ASP A 174 25.03 17.57 -23.76
CA ASP A 174 25.10 16.74 -24.95
C ASP A 174 26.20 15.66 -24.84
N TYR A 175 25.80 14.44 -24.56
CA TYR A 175 26.58 13.25 -24.93
C TYR A 175 25.85 12.52 -26.05
N ASP A 176 26.32 12.76 -27.27
CA ASP A 176 26.06 11.90 -28.42
C ASP A 176 26.38 10.44 -28.07
N ASP A 177 25.38 9.61 -27.90
CA ASP A 177 25.51 8.16 -28.05
C ASP A 177 24.26 7.60 -28.77
N ASP A 178 24.43 7.35 -30.07
CA ASP A 178 23.49 6.64 -30.95
C ASP A 178 23.14 5.26 -30.38
N ARG A 179 22.05 5.16 -29.65
CA ARG A 179 21.35 3.89 -29.40
C ARG A 179 19.87 4.03 -29.66
N ASP A 180 19.52 3.53 -30.82
CA ASP A 180 18.17 3.20 -31.25
C ASP A 180 17.52 2.24 -30.24
N ILE A 181 16.67 2.76 -29.35
CA ILE A 181 15.77 1.95 -28.51
C ILE A 181 14.37 2.40 -28.89
N GLY A 182 13.72 1.51 -29.63
CA GLY A 182 12.36 1.71 -30.05
C GLY A 182 11.34 1.77 -28.91
N ASP A 183 10.41 2.69 -29.05
CA ASP A 183 9.01 2.73 -28.61
C ASP A 183 8.66 2.25 -27.18
N ALA A 184 8.10 3.00 -26.33
CA ALA A 184 7.34 4.22 -26.21
C ALA A 184 7.21 4.59 -24.73
N PRO A 185 7.39 5.79 -24.27
CA PRO A 185 6.87 6.22 -22.99
C PRO A 185 5.41 6.65 -23.17
N LEU A 186 4.53 6.15 -22.32
CA LEU A 186 3.26 6.80 -22.09
C LEU A 186 3.55 8.06 -21.30
N ALA A 187 3.92 9.11 -22.05
CA ALA A 187 4.10 10.43 -21.50
C ALA A 187 2.77 10.94 -20.94
N ILE A 188 2.82 11.47 -19.72
CA ILE A 188 1.76 12.28 -19.11
C ILE A 188 1.43 13.51 -20.01
N GLU A 189 2.25 13.82 -21.00
CA GLU A 189 2.02 14.86 -22.02
C GLU A 189 0.68 14.76 -22.78
N SER A 190 -0.02 13.64 -22.76
CA SER A 190 -1.33 13.52 -23.42
C SER A 190 -2.47 14.22 -22.66
N PHE A 191 -2.20 14.80 -21.49
CA PHE A 191 -3.18 15.58 -20.72
C PHE A 191 -2.94 17.09 -20.73
N LEU A 192 -1.92 17.59 -21.42
CA LEU A 192 -1.65 19.02 -21.50
C LEU A 192 -2.06 19.56 -22.86
N ASN A 193 -3.02 20.50 -22.89
CA ASN A 193 -3.45 21.18 -24.10
C ASN A 193 -2.52 22.32 -24.47
N GLU A 194 -2.09 22.32 -25.75
CA GLU A 194 -1.35 23.41 -26.37
C GLU A 194 -2.25 24.65 -26.57
N ASP A 195 -2.02 25.75 -25.85
CA ASP A 195 -2.23 27.09 -26.36
C ASP A 195 -1.55 28.13 -25.42
N GLY A 196 -0.57 28.89 -25.95
CA GLY A 196 0.35 29.69 -25.20
C GLY A 196 -0.09 31.09 -24.83
N GLU A 197 -0.11 31.41 -23.56
CA GLU A 197 0.16 32.75 -22.99
C GLU A 197 0.75 32.60 -21.57
N ALA A 198 1.99 33.06 -21.35
CA ALA A 198 2.90 32.52 -20.36
C ALA A 198 2.69 32.91 -18.87
N PHE A 199 1.75 33.74 -18.48
CA PHE A 199 1.57 34.13 -17.07
C PHE A 199 0.24 33.71 -16.42
N GLU A 200 -0.83 33.62 -17.21
CA GLU A 200 -2.08 32.98 -16.72
C GLU A 200 -2.04 31.45 -16.84
N GLN A 201 -1.13 30.92 -17.64
CA GLN A 201 -0.92 29.51 -17.93
C GLN A 201 -0.30 28.78 -16.74
N GLU A 202 0.76 29.31 -16.11
CA GLU A 202 1.41 28.64 -14.95
C GLU A 202 0.45 28.43 -13.78
N ALA A 203 -0.44 29.40 -13.48
CA ALA A 203 -1.43 29.25 -12.43
C ALA A 203 -2.55 28.26 -12.82
N GLY A 204 -2.88 28.16 -14.11
CA GLY A 204 -3.83 27.20 -14.64
C GLY A 204 -3.27 25.78 -14.63
N ASP A 205 -2.01 25.63 -14.96
CA ASP A 205 -1.31 24.36 -15.01
C ASP A 205 -1.11 23.77 -13.60
N ALA A 206 -0.73 24.62 -12.63
CA ALA A 206 -0.63 24.21 -11.22
C ALA A 206 -1.98 23.75 -10.65
N GLN A 207 -3.07 24.46 -10.94
CA GLN A 207 -4.42 24.06 -10.50
C GLN A 207 -4.89 22.77 -11.18
N ALA A 208 -4.52 22.56 -12.44
CA ALA A 208 -4.82 21.32 -13.16
C ALA A 208 -4.04 20.14 -12.57
N ALA A 209 -2.75 20.33 -12.25
CA ALA A 209 -1.91 19.32 -11.61
C ALA A 209 -2.47 18.89 -10.23
N GLU A 210 -2.86 19.87 -9.40
CA GLU A 210 -3.50 19.58 -8.11
C GLU A 210 -4.81 18.78 -8.27
N LYS A 211 -5.65 19.17 -9.21
CA LYS A 211 -6.89 18.45 -9.49
C LYS A 211 -6.62 17.02 -9.94
N ASN A 212 -5.68 16.83 -10.86
CA ASN A 212 -5.31 15.50 -11.37
C ASN A 212 -4.76 14.62 -10.24
N TYR A 213 -3.89 15.19 -9.39
CA TYR A 213 -3.35 14.49 -8.23
C TYR A 213 -4.46 14.00 -7.28
N MET A 214 -5.43 14.85 -6.97
CA MET A 214 -6.57 14.47 -6.11
C MET A 214 -7.44 13.38 -6.75
N GLU A 215 -7.66 13.42 -8.07
CA GLU A 215 -8.39 12.38 -8.79
C GLU A 215 -7.65 11.03 -8.74
N ILE A 216 -6.32 11.05 -8.86
CA ILE A 216 -5.49 9.83 -8.76
C ILE A 216 -5.53 9.26 -7.33
N ILE A 217 -5.47 10.10 -6.28
CA ILE A 217 -5.61 9.64 -4.89
C ILE A 217 -6.95 8.97 -4.66
N GLU A 218 -8.05 9.57 -5.12
CA GLU A 218 -9.38 8.97 -4.99
C GLU A 218 -9.48 7.64 -5.73
N TYR A 219 -8.92 7.57 -6.93
CA TYR A 219 -8.83 6.32 -7.68
C TYR A 219 -8.03 5.26 -6.91
N LEU A 220 -6.85 5.61 -6.39
CA LEU A 220 -5.99 4.72 -5.60
C LEU A 220 -6.71 4.17 -4.36
N ARG A 221 -7.46 5.03 -3.66
CA ARG A 221 -8.28 4.60 -2.51
C ARG A 221 -9.32 3.56 -2.93
N LEU A 222 -10.08 3.85 -4.00
CA LEU A 222 -11.10 2.93 -4.52
C LEU A 222 -10.51 1.62 -5.02
N ALA A 223 -9.40 1.67 -5.76
CA ALA A 223 -8.68 0.48 -6.24
C ALA A 223 -8.20 -0.40 -5.07
N THR A 224 -7.60 0.22 -4.05
CA THR A 224 -7.16 -0.48 -2.83
C THR A 224 -8.32 -1.16 -2.12
N MET A 225 -9.43 -0.45 -1.91
CA MET A 225 -10.62 -0.99 -1.26
C MET A 225 -11.27 -2.11 -2.10
N THR A 226 -11.28 -1.99 -3.42
CA THR A 226 -11.77 -3.03 -4.33
C THR A 226 -10.93 -4.30 -4.21
N ILE A 227 -9.60 -4.19 -4.29
CA ILE A 227 -8.68 -5.33 -4.13
C ILE A 227 -8.87 -5.98 -2.75
N PHE A 228 -8.94 -5.17 -1.68
CA PHE A 228 -9.14 -5.67 -0.34
C PHE A 228 -10.49 -6.39 -0.18
N THR A 229 -11.58 -5.80 -0.67
CA THR A 229 -12.94 -6.35 -0.53
C THR A 229 -13.10 -7.65 -1.32
N GLU A 230 -12.60 -7.69 -2.54
CA GLU A 230 -12.75 -8.88 -3.39
C GLU A 230 -11.80 -10.02 -3.01
N TYR A 231 -10.63 -9.68 -2.46
CA TYR A 231 -9.59 -10.68 -2.20
C TYR A 231 -9.23 -10.81 -0.71
N GLY A 232 -8.90 -9.71 -0.04
CA GLY A 232 -8.47 -9.71 1.35
C GLY A 232 -9.58 -10.01 2.36
N TRP A 233 -10.82 -9.65 2.05
CA TRP A 233 -11.99 -9.84 2.90
C TRP A 233 -12.47 -11.29 3.00
N ILE A 234 -12.34 -12.07 1.94
CA ILE A 234 -12.83 -13.45 1.85
C ILE A 234 -12.22 -14.34 2.94
N GLU A 235 -10.94 -14.20 3.21
CA GLU A 235 -10.24 -14.97 4.26
C GLU A 235 -10.74 -14.67 5.68
N ILE A 236 -11.19 -13.45 5.95
CA ILE A 236 -11.71 -13.07 7.28
C ILE A 236 -12.99 -13.82 7.59
N HIS A 237 -13.89 -13.95 6.63
CA HIS A 237 -15.14 -14.69 6.78
C HIS A 237 -14.90 -16.20 6.98
N HIS A 238 -14.00 -16.80 6.21
CA HIS A 238 -13.66 -18.22 6.36
C HIS A 238 -13.03 -18.52 7.72
N GLN A 239 -12.23 -17.62 8.28
CA GLN A 239 -11.64 -17.80 9.60
C GLN A 239 -12.68 -17.64 10.73
N GLN A 240 -13.66 -16.76 10.58
CA GLN A 240 -14.74 -16.59 11.55
C GLN A 240 -15.70 -17.79 11.55
N GLU A 241 -16.05 -18.33 10.39
CA GLU A 241 -16.89 -19.53 10.28
C GLU A 241 -16.20 -20.81 10.81
N SER A 242 -14.88 -20.87 10.72
CA SER A 242 -14.06 -21.99 11.18
C SER A 242 -13.71 -21.93 12.66
N SER A 243 -14.08 -20.88 13.37
CA SER A 243 -13.76 -20.70 14.78
C SER A 243 -14.62 -21.64 15.65
N PRO A 244 -14.04 -22.37 16.62
CA PRO A 244 -14.77 -23.32 17.49
C PRO A 244 -15.94 -22.68 18.26
N ALA A 245 -15.95 -21.37 18.45
CA ALA A 245 -17.03 -20.64 19.08
C ALA A 245 -18.30 -20.56 18.22
N ALA A 246 -18.20 -20.58 16.89
CA ALA A 246 -19.35 -20.58 15.99
C ALA A 246 -20.03 -21.95 15.94
N LEU A 247 -19.27 -23.04 16.06
CA LEU A 247 -19.79 -24.42 16.09
C LEU A 247 -20.58 -24.73 17.38
N SER A 248 -20.30 -24.04 18.49
CA SER A 248 -21.03 -24.23 19.74
C SER A 248 -22.42 -23.57 19.78
N ALA A 249 -22.65 -22.56 18.92
CA ALA A 249 -23.93 -21.87 18.85
C ALA A 249 -25.00 -22.62 18.03
N GLN A 250 -24.60 -23.53 17.15
CA GLN A 250 -25.52 -24.31 16.31
C GLN A 250 -25.99 -25.66 16.95
N SER A 251 -25.36 -26.11 18.04
CA SER A 251 -25.70 -27.39 18.67
C SER A 251 -26.74 -27.31 19.80
N GLY A 252 -27.31 -26.14 20.06
CA GLY A 252 -28.36 -25.93 21.06
C GLY A 252 -29.77 -26.17 20.51
N ASN A 253 -30.11 -27.41 20.17
CA ASN A 253 -31.51 -27.78 19.92
C ASN A 253 -32.18 -28.18 21.23
N PRO A 254 -33.20 -27.47 21.73
CA PRO A 254 -33.98 -27.93 22.86
C PRO A 254 -35.03 -28.88 22.39
N ASN A 255 -34.82 -30.16 22.61
CA ASN A 255 -35.91 -31.12 22.62
C ASN A 255 -36.83 -30.82 23.83
N GLY A 256 -37.87 -30.06 23.60
CA GLY A 256 -38.97 -29.89 24.50
C GLY A 256 -39.88 -31.12 24.43
N THR A 257 -39.82 -31.97 25.42
CA THR A 257 -40.74 -33.07 25.61
C THR A 257 -42.06 -32.56 26.19
N LEU A 258 -43.15 -32.85 25.51
CA LEU A 258 -44.50 -32.74 25.99
C LEU A 258 -44.77 -33.72 27.15
N HIS A 259 -45.32 -33.20 28.21
CA HIS A 259 -46.34 -33.88 29.04
C HIS A 259 -47.28 -32.83 29.63
#